data_0bc192dd5d71934efcbe629a8e4126fc
#
_entry.id   0bc192dd5d71934efcbe629a8e4126fc
#
_cell.length_a   1.000
_cell.length_b   1.000
_cell.length_c   1.000
_cell.angle_alpha   90.00
_cell.angle_beta   90.00
_cell.angle_gamma   90.00
#
_symmetry.space_group_name_H-M   'P 1'
#
loop_
_entity.id
_entity.type
_entity.pdbx_description
1 polymer ?
#
loop_
_entity_poly.entity_id
_entity_poly.type
_entity_poly.pdbx_seq_one_letter_code
_entity_poly.pdbx_strand_id
1 'polypeptide(L)'
;MKIGHIENGIVLDHITAGNGMNIYNVLNLGKLDCTVALIKNADSPKMGKKDIIKISTHMDIDLDILGYLDPGITVNIIHDGIVAEQRHVALPQRVVGVIKCKNPRCITSVEREIVHEFKLTDPVKKVYRCIYCEQKA
;
A
#
# COMPACT_ATOMS: atom_id res chain seq x y z
N MET A 1 -16.76 16.13 10.93
CA MET A 1 -15.64 16.35 9.98
C MET A 1 -16.16 16.35 8.56
N LYS A 2 -15.69 17.26 7.75
CA LYS A 2 -16.01 17.23 6.32
C LYS A 2 -15.13 16.17 5.65
N ILE A 3 -15.73 15.27 4.88
CA ILE A 3 -15.01 14.19 4.20
C ILE A 3 -13.95 14.76 3.23
N GLY A 4 -14.20 15.93 2.64
CA GLY A 4 -13.29 16.56 1.70
C GLY A 4 -12.07 17.21 2.30
N HIS A 5 -12.00 17.38 3.63
CA HIS A 5 -10.96 18.16 4.28
C HIS A 5 -10.45 17.47 5.55
N ILE A 6 -9.13 17.39 5.68
CA ILE A 6 -8.45 16.88 6.87
C ILE A 6 -7.52 17.97 7.40
N GLU A 7 -7.61 18.27 8.70
CA GLU A 7 -6.72 19.21 9.35
C GLU A 7 -5.35 18.62 9.62
N ASN A 8 -5.32 17.42 10.18
CA ASN A 8 -4.09 16.70 10.48
C ASN A 8 -4.28 15.23 10.16
N GLY A 9 -3.37 14.67 9.40
CA GLY A 9 -3.44 13.27 9.06
C GLY A 9 -2.72 12.94 7.77
N ILE A 10 -3.20 11.91 7.09
CA ILE A 10 -2.59 11.37 5.89
C ILE A 10 -3.66 11.16 4.82
N VAL A 11 -3.34 11.54 3.59
CA VAL A 11 -4.19 11.27 2.44
C VAL A 11 -3.41 10.40 1.46
N LEU A 12 -3.93 9.20 1.19
CA LEU A 12 -3.41 8.31 0.16
C LEU A 12 -4.21 8.59 -1.11
N ASP A 13 -3.57 9.21 -2.09
CA ASP A 13 -4.21 9.62 -3.34
C ASP A 13 -3.66 8.81 -4.52
N HIS A 14 -4.33 8.91 -5.66
CA HIS A 14 -3.96 8.24 -6.91
C HIS A 14 -3.90 6.71 -6.77
N ILE A 15 -4.74 6.16 -5.90
CA ILE A 15 -4.90 4.71 -5.78
C ILE A 15 -5.66 4.23 -7.02
N THR A 16 -5.19 3.16 -7.64
CA THR A 16 -5.90 2.55 -8.78
C THR A 16 -7.34 2.21 -8.37
N ALA A 17 -8.31 2.63 -9.17
CA ALA A 17 -9.72 2.39 -8.88
C ALA A 17 -9.98 0.90 -8.69
N GLY A 18 -10.64 0.56 -7.58
CA GLY A 18 -10.88 -0.82 -7.17
C GLY A 18 -9.87 -1.37 -6.18
N ASN A 19 -8.73 -0.71 -5.98
CA ASN A 19 -7.66 -1.19 -5.09
C ASN A 19 -7.69 -0.56 -3.69
N GLY A 20 -8.54 0.44 -3.49
CA GLY A 20 -8.60 1.16 -2.21
C GLY A 20 -8.96 0.27 -1.03
N MET A 21 -9.94 -0.62 -1.18
CA MET A 21 -10.35 -1.52 -0.11
C MET A 21 -9.25 -2.52 0.25
N ASN A 22 -8.49 -2.99 -0.75
CA ASN A 22 -7.36 -3.88 -0.51
C ASN A 22 -6.30 -3.19 0.35
N ILE A 23 -5.98 -1.94 0.03
CA ILE A 23 -5.02 -1.15 0.81
C ILE A 23 -5.54 -0.89 2.21
N TYR A 24 -6.82 -0.53 2.34
CA TYR A 24 -7.48 -0.34 3.63
C TYR A 24 -7.29 -1.57 4.53
N ASN A 25 -7.50 -2.76 3.98
CA ASN A 25 -7.38 -4.02 4.73
C ASN A 25 -5.92 -4.36 5.05
N VAL A 26 -5.01 -4.20 4.10
CA VAL A 26 -3.59 -4.53 4.32
C VAL A 26 -2.97 -3.64 5.39
N LEU A 27 -3.32 -2.36 5.40
CA LEU A 27 -2.83 -1.42 6.41
C LEU A 27 -3.59 -1.50 7.74
N ASN A 28 -4.57 -2.39 7.87
CA ASN A 28 -5.39 -2.55 9.08
C ASN A 28 -6.07 -1.25 9.52
N LEU A 29 -6.54 -0.45 8.57
CA LEU A 29 -7.14 0.85 8.88
C LEU A 29 -8.46 0.73 9.64
N GLY A 30 -9.15 -0.42 9.53
CA GLY A 30 -10.37 -0.68 10.26
C GLY A 30 -10.19 -0.79 11.78
N LYS A 31 -8.95 -0.92 12.26
CA LYS A 31 -8.64 -0.99 13.70
C LYS A 31 -8.34 0.37 14.31
N LEU A 32 -8.30 1.43 13.51
CA LEU A 32 -8.00 2.77 14.00
C LEU A 32 -9.23 3.40 14.66
N ASP A 33 -9.01 4.13 15.75
CA ASP A 33 -10.07 4.85 16.46
C ASP A 33 -10.35 6.23 15.87
N CYS A 34 -9.55 6.69 14.94
CA CYS A 34 -9.73 7.97 14.27
C CYS A 34 -10.70 7.86 13.09
N THR A 35 -11.08 9.01 12.53
CA THR A 35 -11.90 9.02 11.32
C THR A 35 -11.07 8.56 10.12
N VAL A 36 -11.59 7.59 9.40
CA VAL A 36 -11.00 7.09 8.15
C VAL A 36 -12.07 7.11 7.08
N ALA A 37 -11.77 7.69 5.93
CA ALA A 37 -12.69 7.75 4.80
C ALA A 37 -12.05 7.07 3.59
N LEU A 38 -12.79 6.16 2.96
CA LEU A 38 -12.42 5.55 1.69
C LEU A 38 -13.37 6.06 0.62
N ILE A 39 -12.82 6.72 -0.39
CA ILE A 39 -13.58 7.25 -1.52
C ILE A 39 -13.24 6.40 -2.73
N LYS A 40 -14.26 5.75 -3.29
CA LYS A 40 -14.11 4.88 -4.46
C LYS A 40 -14.55 5.61 -5.72
N ASN A 41 -13.82 5.37 -6.81
CA ASN A 41 -14.18 5.84 -8.15
C ASN A 41 -14.32 7.37 -8.23
N ALA A 42 -13.43 8.09 -7.56
CA ALA A 42 -13.35 9.54 -7.69
C ALA A 42 -12.85 9.92 -9.07
N ASP A 43 -13.34 11.03 -9.63
CA ASP A 43 -12.88 11.51 -10.92
C ASP A 43 -11.43 11.96 -10.85
N SER A 44 -10.63 11.55 -11.84
CA SER A 44 -9.21 11.88 -11.91
C SER A 44 -8.84 12.28 -13.35
N PRO A 45 -8.35 13.51 -13.57
CA PRO A 45 -7.88 13.89 -14.90
C PRO A 45 -6.73 13.02 -15.41
N LYS A 46 -5.89 12.53 -14.48
CA LYS A 46 -4.72 11.71 -14.81
C LYS A 46 -5.07 10.25 -15.05
N MET A 47 -6.01 9.69 -14.27
CA MET A 47 -6.28 8.25 -14.24
C MET A 47 -7.68 7.88 -14.74
N GLY A 48 -8.53 8.86 -15.04
CA GLY A 48 -9.97 8.64 -15.29
C GLY A 48 -10.73 8.46 -13.99
N LYS A 49 -10.48 7.38 -13.27
CA LYS A 49 -11.02 7.12 -11.93
C LYS A 49 -9.89 6.72 -11.00
N LYS A 50 -10.03 7.08 -9.73
CA LYS A 50 -9.09 6.73 -8.68
C LYS A 50 -9.81 6.46 -7.37
N ASP A 51 -9.15 5.77 -6.44
CA ASP A 51 -9.61 5.68 -5.06
C ASP A 51 -8.76 6.59 -4.20
N ILE A 52 -9.31 7.07 -3.08
CA ILE A 52 -8.64 7.95 -2.13
C ILE A 52 -8.92 7.44 -0.73
N ILE A 53 -7.90 7.40 0.13
CA ILE A 53 -8.08 7.09 1.56
C ILE A 53 -7.61 8.29 2.37
N LYS A 54 -8.46 8.75 3.29
CA LYS A 54 -8.15 9.85 4.20
C LYS A 54 -8.16 9.33 5.63
N ILE A 55 -7.07 9.61 6.35
CA ILE A 55 -6.86 9.16 7.73
C ILE A 55 -6.64 10.39 8.59
N SER A 56 -7.46 10.60 9.63
CA SER A 56 -7.39 11.80 10.47
C SER A 56 -6.40 11.66 11.61
N THR A 57 -5.31 10.93 11.42
CA THR A 57 -4.20 10.83 12.35
C THR A 57 -2.89 10.66 11.59
N HIS A 58 -1.78 11.04 12.21
CA HIS A 58 -0.46 10.71 11.69
C HIS A 58 -0.08 9.31 12.17
N MET A 59 0.45 8.51 11.27
CA MET A 59 0.93 7.17 11.58
C MET A 59 2.05 6.80 10.63
N ASP A 60 2.88 5.86 11.03
CA ASP A 60 3.89 5.32 10.15
C ASP A 60 3.23 4.37 9.14
N ILE A 61 3.50 4.62 7.86
CA ILE A 61 3.00 3.78 6.78
C ILE A 61 4.20 3.17 6.07
N ASP A 62 4.13 1.86 5.88
CA ASP A 62 5.17 1.14 5.14
C ASP A 62 5.05 1.45 3.66
N LEU A 63 5.94 2.30 3.16
CA LEU A 63 5.94 2.73 1.77
C LEU A 63 6.28 1.59 0.81
N ASP A 64 7.03 0.59 1.27
CA ASP A 64 7.36 -0.57 0.45
C ASP A 64 6.12 -1.44 0.21
N ILE A 65 5.29 -1.62 1.23
CA ILE A 65 4.01 -2.33 1.08
C ILE A 65 3.12 -1.60 0.08
N LEU A 66 2.99 -0.29 0.21
CA LEU A 66 2.19 0.52 -0.73
C LEU A 66 2.74 0.44 -2.14
N GLY A 67 4.05 0.54 -2.31
CA GLY A 67 4.70 0.46 -3.61
C GLY A 67 4.50 -0.89 -4.27
N TYR A 68 4.47 -1.97 -3.49
CA TYR A 68 4.17 -3.31 -3.99
C TYR A 68 2.70 -3.41 -4.45
N LEU A 69 1.78 -2.90 -3.65
CA LEU A 69 0.34 -3.00 -3.93
C LEU A 69 -0.10 -2.07 -5.05
N ASP A 70 0.45 -0.85 -5.10
CA ASP A 70 0.06 0.15 -6.09
C ASP A 70 1.13 1.25 -6.19
N PRO A 71 2.07 1.12 -7.12
CA PRO A 71 3.19 2.06 -7.22
C PRO A 71 2.80 3.46 -7.67
N GLY A 72 1.57 3.69 -8.11
CA GLY A 72 1.08 5.01 -8.51
C GLY A 72 0.60 5.88 -7.36
N ILE A 73 0.56 5.36 -6.13
CA ILE A 73 0.04 6.07 -4.97
C ILE A 73 0.91 7.26 -4.60
N THR A 74 0.25 8.35 -4.20
CA THR A 74 0.90 9.50 -3.58
C THR A 74 0.47 9.58 -2.12
N VAL A 75 1.43 9.73 -1.21
CA VAL A 75 1.18 9.86 0.22
C VAL A 75 1.35 11.33 0.60
N ASN A 76 0.25 11.97 0.99
CA ASN A 76 0.24 13.38 1.41
C ASN A 76 0.10 13.43 2.93
N ILE A 77 1.04 14.09 3.59
CA ILE A 77 0.98 14.32 5.04
C ILE A 77 0.44 15.72 5.26
N ILE A 78 -0.68 15.81 5.98
CA ILE A 78 -1.42 17.05 6.20
C ILE A 78 -1.12 17.56 7.61
N HIS A 79 -0.76 18.84 7.70
CA HIS A 79 -0.54 19.55 8.95
C HIS A 79 -1.28 20.88 8.89
N ASP A 80 -2.15 21.12 9.86
CA ASP A 80 -2.94 22.36 9.95
C ASP A 80 -3.65 22.71 8.64
N GLY A 81 -4.23 21.68 7.98
CA GLY A 81 -4.99 21.83 6.76
C GLY A 81 -4.14 22.01 5.50
N ILE A 82 -2.83 21.94 5.62
CA ILE A 82 -1.88 22.16 4.51
C ILE A 82 -1.10 20.88 4.26
N VAL A 83 -0.81 20.58 3.00
CA VAL A 83 0.07 19.47 2.64
C VAL A 83 1.51 19.85 3.05
N ALA A 84 1.96 19.29 4.18
CA ALA A 84 3.29 19.55 4.71
C ALA A 84 4.36 18.73 3.99
N GLU A 85 4.02 17.53 3.52
CA GLU A 85 4.94 16.63 2.84
C GLU A 85 4.18 15.77 1.84
N GLN A 86 4.78 15.54 0.69
CA GLN A 86 4.26 14.64 -0.32
C GLN A 86 5.31 13.61 -0.69
N ARG A 87 4.96 12.33 -0.59
CA ARG A 87 5.86 11.23 -0.93
C ARG A 87 5.26 10.41 -2.05
N HIS A 88 6.13 10.00 -2.98
CA HIS A 88 5.78 9.05 -4.02
C HIS A 88 6.30 7.68 -3.63
N VAL A 89 5.54 6.64 -3.94
CA VAL A 89 5.97 5.26 -3.71
C VAL A 89 6.43 4.64 -5.03
N ALA A 90 7.28 3.63 -4.93
CA ALA A 90 7.81 2.90 -6.09
C ALA A 90 7.80 1.42 -5.78
N LEU A 91 7.92 0.59 -6.83
CA LEU A 91 8.08 -0.86 -6.62
C LEU A 91 9.32 -1.11 -5.77
N PRO A 92 9.19 -1.76 -4.60
CA PRO A 92 10.34 -2.08 -3.77
C PRO A 92 11.16 -3.20 -4.39
N GLN A 93 12.44 -3.23 -4.11
CA GLN A 93 13.32 -4.31 -4.57
C GLN A 93 13.04 -5.62 -3.86
N ARG A 94 12.59 -5.54 -2.61
CA ARG A 94 12.26 -6.71 -1.79
C ARG A 94 10.99 -6.47 -0.98
N VAL A 95 10.23 -7.55 -0.79
CA VAL A 95 9.04 -7.55 0.06
C VAL A 95 9.23 -8.61 1.12
N VAL A 96 9.23 -8.22 2.38
CA VAL A 96 9.56 -9.08 3.52
C VAL A 96 8.36 -9.18 4.46
N GLY A 97 7.90 -10.41 4.72
CA GLY A 97 6.85 -10.66 5.71
C GLY A 97 5.44 -10.25 5.28
N VAL A 98 5.22 -9.91 4.01
CA VAL A 98 3.92 -9.44 3.50
C VAL A 98 3.21 -10.51 2.68
N ILE A 99 3.97 -11.22 1.86
CA ILE A 99 3.45 -12.23 0.93
C ILE A 99 3.91 -13.60 1.42
N LYS A 100 3.02 -14.58 1.35
CA LYS A 100 3.37 -15.98 1.62
C LYS A 100 3.68 -16.69 0.32
N CYS A 101 4.74 -17.51 0.33
CA CYS A 101 5.07 -18.34 -0.81
C CYS A 101 3.98 -19.39 -1.03
N LYS A 102 3.55 -19.53 -2.28
CA LYS A 102 2.50 -20.49 -2.67
C LYS A 102 3.03 -21.91 -2.85
N ASN A 103 4.35 -22.09 -2.91
CA ASN A 103 4.95 -23.40 -3.12
C ASN A 103 4.97 -24.18 -1.81
N PRO A 104 4.20 -25.28 -1.68
CA PRO A 104 4.15 -26.05 -0.44
C PRO A 104 5.48 -26.75 -0.11
N ARG A 105 6.38 -26.87 -1.08
CA ARG A 105 7.70 -27.49 -0.90
C ARG A 105 8.78 -26.47 -0.53
N CYS A 106 8.46 -25.17 -0.55
CA CYS A 106 9.42 -24.15 -0.16
C CYS A 106 9.73 -24.28 1.33
N ILE A 107 11.00 -24.02 1.69
CA ILE A 107 11.42 -24.05 3.08
C ILE A 107 10.58 -23.11 3.96
N THR A 108 10.13 -21.98 3.42
CA THR A 108 9.29 -21.03 4.15
C THR A 108 7.89 -21.58 4.42
N SER A 109 7.43 -22.53 3.62
CA SER A 109 6.14 -23.20 3.83
C SER A 109 6.24 -24.34 4.86
N VAL A 110 7.41 -24.92 5.03
CA VAL A 110 7.69 -26.01 5.94
C VAL A 110 8.13 -25.50 7.31
N GLU A 111 9.04 -24.54 7.33
CA GLU A 111 9.58 -23.93 8.54
C GLU A 111 8.92 -22.59 8.81
N ARG A 112 8.02 -22.54 9.79
CA ARG A 112 7.22 -21.33 10.07
C ARG A 112 8.05 -20.16 10.61
N GLU A 113 9.24 -20.42 11.12
CA GLU A 113 10.10 -19.40 11.68
C GLU A 113 10.85 -18.59 10.61
N ILE A 114 10.92 -19.10 9.39
CA ILE A 114 11.60 -18.42 8.29
C ILE A 114 10.64 -17.39 7.70
N VAL A 115 11.07 -16.14 7.69
CA VAL A 115 10.29 -15.03 7.14
C VAL A 115 10.23 -15.17 5.62
N HIS A 116 9.02 -15.02 5.07
CA HIS A 116 8.83 -15.01 3.61
C HIS A 116 9.42 -13.73 3.04
N GLU A 117 10.25 -13.86 2.02
CA GLU A 117 10.87 -12.72 1.35
C GLU A 117 10.85 -12.95 -0.15
N PHE A 118 10.46 -11.89 -0.88
CA PHE A 118 10.38 -11.90 -2.34
C PHE A 118 11.24 -10.81 -2.91
N LYS A 119 11.86 -11.09 -4.04
CA LYS A 119 12.73 -10.17 -4.76
C LYS A 119 12.08 -9.77 -6.08
N LEU A 120 12.18 -8.49 -6.42
CA LEU A 120 11.73 -7.98 -7.71
C LEU A 120 12.68 -8.47 -8.80
N THR A 121 12.16 -9.32 -9.71
CA THR A 121 12.96 -9.90 -10.80
C THR A 121 12.66 -9.27 -12.15
N ASP A 122 11.47 -8.71 -12.33
CA ASP A 122 11.09 -8.01 -13.55
C ASP A 122 10.29 -6.76 -13.20
N PRO A 123 10.91 -5.57 -13.17
CA PRO A 123 10.22 -4.33 -12.80
C PRO A 123 9.14 -3.92 -13.81
N VAL A 124 9.30 -4.24 -15.08
CA VAL A 124 8.34 -3.87 -16.12
C VAL A 124 7.04 -4.66 -15.97
N LYS A 125 7.15 -5.97 -15.75
CA LYS A 125 6.01 -6.85 -15.55
C LYS A 125 5.60 -6.97 -14.07
N LYS A 126 6.32 -6.31 -13.17
CA LYS A 126 6.08 -6.34 -11.71
C LYS A 126 6.11 -7.76 -11.17
N VAL A 127 7.11 -8.54 -11.56
CA VAL A 127 7.26 -9.94 -11.13
C VAL A 127 8.15 -10.00 -9.90
N TYR A 128 7.63 -10.60 -8.84
CA TYR A 128 8.35 -10.92 -7.62
C TYR A 128 8.50 -12.43 -7.48
N ARG A 129 9.66 -12.87 -7.01
CA ARG A 129 9.95 -14.29 -6.79
C ARG A 129 10.46 -14.53 -5.39
N CYS A 130 10.06 -15.66 -4.81
CA CYS A 130 10.57 -16.12 -3.53
C CYS A 130 12.10 -16.29 -3.62
N ILE A 131 12.83 -15.73 -2.63
CA ILE A 131 14.30 -15.82 -2.63
C ILE A 131 14.80 -17.23 -2.36
N TYR A 132 13.97 -18.13 -1.82
CA TYR A 132 14.36 -19.49 -1.48
C TYR A 132 14.06 -20.49 -2.61
N CYS A 133 12.85 -20.44 -3.18
CA CYS A 133 12.44 -21.43 -4.21
C CYS A 133 12.25 -20.82 -5.59
N GLU A 134 12.31 -19.50 -5.73
CA GLU A 134 12.14 -18.75 -6.99
C GLU A 134 10.75 -18.82 -7.62
N GLN A 135 9.78 -19.35 -6.90
CA GLN A 135 8.37 -19.36 -7.32
C GLN A 135 7.85 -17.93 -7.39
N LYS A 136 7.05 -17.61 -8.41
CA LYS A 136 6.38 -16.29 -8.50
C LYS A 136 5.40 -16.10 -7.36
N ALA A 137 5.34 -14.87 -6.89
CA ALA A 137 4.36 -14.47 -5.90
C ALA A 137 2.93 -14.61 -6.42
#